data_a8d31dd4f34c692f31ca016e96095799
#
_entry.id   a8d31dd4f34c692f31ca016e96095799
#
_cell.length_a   1.000
_cell.length_b   1.000
_cell.length_c   1.000
_cell.angle_alpha   90.00
_cell.angle_beta   90.00
_cell.angle_gamma   90.00
#
_symmetry.space_group_name_H-M   'P 1'
#
loop_
_entity.id
_entity.type
_entity.pdbx_description
1 polymer ?
#
loop_
_entity_poly.entity_id
_entity_poly.type
_entity_poly.pdbx_seq_one_letter_code
_entity_poly.pdbx_strand_id
1 'polypeptide(L)'
;ALDDLFQQQYGMNTAKKYDATLRLQSMIFGCWEPSQRKRLVRLLNAPKGGMVLEVAVGTGANLRPLANQIGPHGQIVAVDLSLAMLKVAKGRASTIPIPIHLARADGCHLPFVDNSFDAVFHFGGINMFGNVRQGIEEMVRVAKPDAPVIISDEGMSERRRKTWIGRRLGEMNTLNLCRPPFADIPWDHVHAFELHWAWRELFYVLSFRKGNDPKASVGTPQEEVHRRIKT
;
A
#
# COMPACT_ATOMS: atom_id res chain seq x y z
N ALA A 1 23.66 6.59 -0.09
CA ALA A 1 23.72 5.56 0.96
C ALA A 1 22.46 4.68 1.03
N LEU A 2 21.27 5.19 1.38
CA LEU A 2 20.00 4.41 1.37
C LEU A 2 19.56 4.08 -0.07
N ASP A 3 19.72 5.02 -0.99
CA ASP A 3 19.40 4.88 -2.42
C ASP A 3 20.22 3.75 -3.06
N ASP A 4 21.50 3.62 -2.72
CA ASP A 4 22.38 2.58 -3.26
C ASP A 4 21.99 1.18 -2.78
N LEU A 5 21.61 1.01 -1.52
CA LEU A 5 21.13 -0.25 -0.96
C LEU A 5 19.81 -0.66 -1.61
N PHE A 6 18.89 0.28 -1.81
CA PHE A 6 17.61 0.04 -2.50
C PHE A 6 17.83 -0.35 -3.97
N GLN A 7 18.74 0.34 -4.68
CA GLN A 7 19.06 0.02 -6.08
C GLN A 7 19.72 -1.36 -6.22
N GLN A 8 20.54 -1.78 -5.27
CA GLN A 8 21.11 -3.13 -5.23
C GLN A 8 20.05 -4.20 -4.98
N GLN A 9 19.14 -3.98 -4.05
CA GLN A 9 18.10 -4.93 -3.68
C GLN A 9 17.01 -5.06 -4.75
N TYR A 10 16.63 -3.98 -5.41
CA TYR A 10 15.58 -3.92 -6.45
C TYR A 10 16.12 -3.62 -7.85
N GLY A 11 17.28 -4.19 -8.19
CA GLY A 11 17.86 -4.10 -9.53
C GLY A 11 17.04 -4.80 -10.62
N MET A 12 17.42 -4.61 -11.88
CA MET A 12 16.66 -5.11 -13.07
C MET A 12 16.39 -6.62 -13.04
N ASN A 13 17.32 -7.44 -12.54
CA ASN A 13 17.14 -8.89 -12.46
C ASN A 13 16.08 -9.27 -11.40
N THR A 14 16.07 -8.57 -10.27
CA THR A 14 15.07 -8.71 -9.21
C THR A 14 13.70 -8.27 -9.71
N ALA A 15 13.61 -7.09 -10.32
CA ALA A 15 12.35 -6.55 -10.84
C ALA A 15 11.66 -7.48 -11.86
N LYS A 16 12.43 -8.10 -12.76
CA LYS A 16 11.87 -9.05 -13.75
C LYS A 16 11.34 -10.34 -13.14
N LYS A 17 11.96 -10.82 -12.05
CA LYS A 17 11.60 -12.09 -11.38
C LYS A 17 10.59 -11.88 -10.24
N TYR A 18 10.46 -10.65 -9.75
CA TYR A 18 9.69 -10.31 -8.55
C TYR A 18 8.26 -10.88 -8.56
N ASP A 19 7.53 -10.61 -9.63
CA ASP A 19 6.14 -11.08 -9.72
C ASP A 19 6.02 -12.61 -9.84
N ALA A 20 6.96 -13.25 -10.53
CA ALA A 20 6.95 -14.71 -10.63
C ALA A 20 7.21 -15.34 -9.25
N THR A 21 8.12 -14.77 -8.48
CA THR A 21 8.41 -15.21 -7.11
C THR A 21 7.20 -15.00 -6.20
N LEU A 22 6.55 -13.83 -6.23
CA LEU A 22 5.35 -13.56 -5.44
C LEU A 22 4.19 -14.49 -5.82
N ARG A 23 3.98 -14.75 -7.11
CA ARG A 23 2.94 -15.67 -7.58
C ARG A 23 3.19 -17.09 -7.10
N LEU A 24 4.44 -17.57 -7.22
CA LEU A 24 4.80 -18.89 -6.74
C LEU A 24 4.59 -19.02 -5.23
N GLN A 25 5.03 -18.05 -4.46
CA GLN A 25 4.80 -18.01 -3.01
C GLN A 25 3.31 -18.01 -2.69
N SER A 26 2.51 -17.17 -3.36
CA SER A 26 1.07 -17.08 -3.12
C SER A 26 0.35 -18.39 -3.45
N MET A 27 0.76 -19.12 -4.47
CA MET A 27 0.23 -20.45 -4.79
C MET A 27 0.57 -21.48 -3.71
N ILE A 28 1.80 -21.50 -3.22
CA ILE A 28 2.23 -22.38 -2.12
C ILE A 28 1.38 -22.12 -0.87
N PHE A 29 1.03 -20.87 -0.58
CA PHE A 29 0.16 -20.50 0.55
C PHE A 29 -1.34 -20.65 0.26
N GLY A 30 -1.72 -21.16 -0.91
CA GLY A 30 -3.13 -21.33 -1.30
C GLY A 30 -3.89 -20.00 -1.44
N CYS A 31 -3.19 -18.93 -1.83
CA CYS A 31 -3.75 -17.61 -2.07
C CYS A 31 -3.39 -17.16 -3.49
N TRP A 32 -4.39 -16.93 -4.34
CA TRP A 32 -4.14 -16.42 -5.70
C TRP A 32 -3.88 -14.91 -5.64
N GLU A 33 -2.62 -14.51 -5.79
CA GLU A 33 -2.14 -13.14 -5.66
C GLU A 33 -2.96 -12.11 -6.47
N PRO A 34 -3.29 -12.33 -7.74
CA PRO A 34 -4.09 -11.36 -8.50
C PRO A 34 -5.50 -11.13 -7.93
N SER A 35 -6.11 -12.16 -7.33
CA SER A 35 -7.41 -12.02 -6.67
C SER A 35 -7.34 -11.19 -5.41
N GLN A 36 -6.27 -11.38 -4.63
CA GLN A 36 -6.04 -10.61 -3.41
C GLN A 36 -5.82 -9.12 -3.74
N ARG A 37 -4.99 -8.81 -4.75
CA ARG A 37 -4.79 -7.42 -5.21
C ARG A 37 -6.10 -6.78 -5.66
N LYS A 38 -6.91 -7.47 -6.44
CA LYS A 38 -8.24 -7.00 -6.85
C LYS A 38 -9.14 -6.71 -5.64
N ARG A 39 -9.06 -7.55 -4.60
CA ARG A 39 -9.81 -7.33 -3.36
C ARG A 39 -9.37 -6.07 -2.64
N LEU A 40 -8.06 -5.85 -2.50
CA LEU A 40 -7.51 -4.64 -1.89
C LEU A 40 -7.90 -3.37 -2.65
N VAL A 41 -7.78 -3.40 -3.97
CA VAL A 41 -8.20 -2.27 -4.80
C VAL A 41 -9.69 -1.99 -4.63
N ARG A 42 -10.55 -3.02 -4.50
CA ARG A 42 -11.98 -2.80 -4.22
C ARG A 42 -12.22 -2.12 -2.89
N LEU A 43 -11.43 -2.44 -1.85
CA LEU A 43 -11.53 -1.79 -0.53
C LEU A 43 -11.20 -0.30 -0.62
N LEU A 44 -10.29 0.11 -1.53
CA LEU A 44 -9.99 1.52 -1.75
C LEU A 44 -11.23 2.33 -2.13
N ASN A 45 -12.15 1.72 -2.88
CA ASN A 45 -13.39 2.36 -3.33
C ASN A 45 -13.16 3.75 -3.96
N ALA A 46 -12.12 3.84 -4.79
CA ALA A 46 -11.78 5.09 -5.49
C ALA A 46 -12.94 5.54 -6.41
N PRO A 47 -13.23 6.84 -6.50
CA PRO A 47 -14.33 7.35 -7.30
C PRO A 47 -14.09 7.11 -8.80
N LYS A 48 -15.18 6.90 -9.54
CA LYS A 48 -15.14 6.83 -11.01
C LYS A 48 -14.67 8.16 -11.59
N GLY A 49 -13.78 8.09 -12.58
CA GLY A 49 -13.16 9.28 -13.17
C GLY A 49 -12.12 9.98 -12.29
N GLY A 50 -11.85 9.45 -11.10
CA GLY A 50 -10.92 10.05 -10.14
C GLY A 50 -9.44 9.90 -10.51
N MET A 51 -8.62 10.75 -9.89
CA MET A 51 -7.16 10.69 -9.94
C MET A 51 -6.64 9.90 -8.73
N VAL A 52 -5.99 8.76 -8.97
CA VAL A 52 -5.44 7.89 -7.93
C VAL A 52 -3.92 8.00 -7.90
N LEU A 53 -3.37 8.12 -6.68
CA LEU A 53 -1.93 7.95 -6.45
C LEU A 53 -1.65 6.52 -5.99
N GLU A 54 -0.71 5.82 -6.64
CA GLU A 54 -0.09 4.60 -6.12
C GLU A 54 1.34 4.90 -5.67
N VAL A 55 1.60 4.74 -4.37
CA VAL A 55 2.94 4.91 -3.77
C VAL A 55 3.64 3.56 -3.68
N ALA A 56 4.91 3.49 -4.07
CA ALA A 56 5.69 2.27 -4.23
C ALA A 56 5.03 1.29 -5.23
N VAL A 57 4.84 1.77 -6.46
CA VAL A 57 4.14 1.03 -7.52
C VAL A 57 4.83 -0.30 -7.90
N GLY A 58 6.10 -0.44 -7.58
CA GLY A 58 6.90 -1.62 -7.92
C GLY A 58 6.86 -1.91 -9.42
N THR A 59 6.52 -3.14 -9.77
CA THR A 59 6.37 -3.57 -11.16
C THR A 59 5.06 -3.12 -11.83
N GLY A 60 4.18 -2.41 -11.11
CA GLY A 60 2.88 -1.94 -11.64
C GLY A 60 1.78 -3.00 -11.64
N ALA A 61 1.84 -3.98 -10.74
CA ALA A 61 0.85 -5.06 -10.71
C ALA A 61 -0.57 -4.60 -10.33
N ASN A 62 -0.71 -3.48 -9.63
CA ASN A 62 -2.00 -2.91 -9.25
C ASN A 62 -2.57 -1.91 -10.28
N LEU A 63 -1.78 -1.44 -11.25
CA LEU A 63 -2.22 -0.42 -12.21
C LEU A 63 -3.49 -0.83 -12.96
N ARG A 64 -3.57 -2.07 -13.47
CA ARG A 64 -4.76 -2.54 -14.18
C ARG A 64 -5.99 -2.71 -13.26
N PRO A 65 -5.90 -3.31 -12.07
CA PRO A 65 -6.99 -3.29 -11.09
C PRO A 65 -7.49 -1.89 -10.74
N LEU A 66 -6.58 -0.92 -10.49
CA LEU A 66 -6.93 0.48 -10.21
C LEU A 66 -7.62 1.13 -11.41
N ALA A 67 -7.08 0.97 -12.62
CA ALA A 67 -7.68 1.48 -13.85
C ALA A 67 -9.11 0.96 -14.08
N ASN A 68 -9.33 -0.34 -13.84
CA ASN A 68 -10.66 -0.95 -13.94
C ASN A 68 -11.64 -0.38 -12.90
N GLN A 69 -11.14 -0.03 -11.71
CA GLN A 69 -11.97 0.58 -10.67
C GLN A 69 -12.42 1.99 -11.06
N ILE A 70 -11.48 2.86 -11.46
CA ILE A 70 -11.77 4.26 -11.72
C ILE A 70 -12.42 4.49 -13.10
N GLY A 71 -12.26 3.53 -14.04
CA GLY A 71 -12.90 3.58 -15.36
C GLY A 71 -12.15 4.47 -16.36
N PRO A 72 -12.73 4.64 -17.57
CA PRO A 72 -12.04 5.23 -18.72
C PRO A 72 -11.72 6.72 -18.59
N HIS A 73 -12.39 7.43 -17.71
CA HIS A 73 -12.18 8.87 -17.46
C HIS A 73 -11.26 9.16 -16.28
N GLY A 74 -10.78 8.11 -15.60
CA GLY A 74 -9.84 8.23 -14.49
C GLY A 74 -8.39 8.33 -14.97
N GLN A 75 -7.50 8.68 -14.04
CA GLN A 75 -6.05 8.70 -14.27
C GLN A 75 -5.30 8.18 -13.06
N ILE A 76 -4.12 7.64 -13.29
CA ILE A 76 -3.25 7.13 -12.24
C ILE A 76 -1.92 7.89 -12.27
N VAL A 77 -1.50 8.38 -11.12
CA VAL A 77 -0.11 8.78 -10.87
C VAL A 77 0.51 7.69 -10.01
N ALA A 78 1.69 7.20 -10.38
CA ALA A 78 2.34 6.14 -9.65
C ALA A 78 3.83 6.42 -9.46
N VAL A 79 4.30 6.27 -8.24
CA VAL A 79 5.68 6.58 -7.88
C VAL A 79 6.40 5.38 -7.29
N ASP A 80 7.70 5.32 -7.52
CA ASP A 80 8.60 4.34 -6.91
C ASP A 80 10.00 4.93 -6.79
N LEU A 81 10.75 4.52 -5.79
CA LEU A 81 12.15 4.93 -5.64
C LEU A 81 13.07 4.22 -6.65
N SER A 82 12.73 2.98 -7.03
CA SER A 82 13.51 2.14 -7.94
C SER A 82 13.21 2.42 -9.42
N LEU A 83 14.20 2.94 -10.15
CA LEU A 83 14.11 3.08 -11.60
C LEU A 83 13.93 1.73 -12.32
N ALA A 84 14.46 0.64 -11.77
CA ALA A 84 14.30 -0.70 -12.34
C ALA A 84 12.84 -1.17 -12.27
N MET A 85 12.16 -0.92 -11.15
CA MET A 85 10.73 -1.19 -10.98
C MET A 85 9.91 -0.34 -11.94
N LEU A 86 10.16 0.97 -12.02
CA LEU A 86 9.46 1.87 -12.93
C LEU A 86 9.60 1.48 -14.41
N LYS A 87 10.77 0.95 -14.83
CA LYS A 87 10.94 0.42 -16.19
C LYS A 87 10.01 -0.75 -16.48
N VAL A 88 9.81 -1.67 -15.52
CA VAL A 88 8.85 -2.77 -15.66
C VAL A 88 7.42 -2.26 -15.64
N ALA A 89 7.11 -1.35 -14.70
CA ALA A 89 5.79 -0.73 -14.59
C ALA A 89 5.38 0.00 -15.88
N LYS A 90 6.32 0.69 -16.55
CA LYS A 90 6.08 1.37 -17.83
C LYS A 90 5.56 0.41 -18.91
N GLY A 91 6.13 -0.79 -18.99
CA GLY A 91 5.66 -1.80 -19.95
C GLY A 91 4.22 -2.25 -19.69
N ARG A 92 3.79 -2.28 -18.40
CA ARG A 92 2.39 -2.58 -18.05
C ARG A 92 1.48 -1.38 -18.28
N ALA A 93 1.90 -0.20 -17.88
CA ALA A 93 1.14 1.03 -18.07
C ALA A 93 0.77 1.24 -19.54
N SER A 94 1.70 0.99 -20.48
CA SER A 94 1.45 1.16 -21.92
C SER A 94 0.34 0.26 -22.50
N THR A 95 -0.08 -0.79 -21.77
CA THR A 95 -1.17 -1.68 -22.18
C THR A 95 -2.53 -1.30 -21.58
N ILE A 96 -2.60 -0.25 -20.80
CA ILE A 96 -3.81 0.17 -20.06
C ILE A 96 -4.36 1.44 -20.73
N PRO A 97 -5.65 1.47 -21.17
CA PRO A 97 -6.19 2.53 -22.01
C PRO A 97 -6.69 3.75 -21.20
N ILE A 98 -5.94 4.18 -20.17
CA ILE A 98 -6.17 5.43 -19.44
C ILE A 98 -4.82 6.12 -19.18
N PRO A 99 -4.80 7.42 -18.89
CA PRO A 99 -3.56 8.13 -18.54
C PRO A 99 -2.92 7.53 -17.29
N ILE A 100 -1.64 7.14 -17.41
CA ILE A 100 -0.81 6.66 -16.28
C ILE A 100 0.52 7.40 -16.31
N HIS A 101 0.79 8.14 -15.25
CA HIS A 101 2.00 8.93 -15.09
C HIS A 101 2.92 8.24 -14.07
N LEU A 102 4.12 7.87 -14.51
CA LEU A 102 5.12 7.23 -13.67
C LEU A 102 6.21 8.24 -13.32
N ALA A 103 6.56 8.36 -12.05
CA ALA A 103 7.64 9.23 -11.60
C ALA A 103 8.52 8.53 -10.57
N ARG A 104 9.81 8.89 -10.54
CA ARG A 104 10.70 8.49 -9.45
C ARG A 104 10.49 9.46 -8.30
N ALA A 105 10.09 8.95 -7.14
CA ALA A 105 9.94 9.74 -5.92
C ALA A 105 10.13 8.87 -4.67
N ASP A 106 10.55 9.54 -3.58
CA ASP A 106 10.55 8.98 -2.24
C ASP A 106 9.14 9.10 -1.64
N GLY A 107 8.59 7.99 -1.13
CA GLY A 107 7.29 7.97 -0.46
C GLY A 107 7.22 8.81 0.81
N CYS A 108 8.38 9.12 1.42
CA CYS A 108 8.48 10.03 2.56
C CYS A 108 8.52 11.52 2.17
N HIS A 109 8.65 11.84 0.87
CA HIS A 109 8.74 13.20 0.33
C HIS A 109 8.06 13.26 -1.04
N LEU A 110 6.73 13.20 -1.05
CA LEU A 110 5.97 13.16 -2.28
C LEU A 110 5.97 14.53 -2.98
N PRO A 111 6.37 14.61 -4.27
CA PRO A 111 6.49 15.88 -4.99
C PRO A 111 5.13 16.39 -5.51
N PHE A 112 4.12 16.32 -4.67
CA PHE A 112 2.77 16.75 -5.02
C PHE A 112 2.25 17.76 -4.00
N VAL A 113 1.40 18.66 -4.44
CA VAL A 113 0.71 19.61 -3.56
C VAL A 113 -0.35 18.89 -2.72
N ASP A 114 -0.75 19.52 -1.61
CA ASP A 114 -1.79 19.00 -0.74
C ASP A 114 -3.12 18.82 -1.50
N ASN A 115 -3.90 17.84 -1.08
CA ASN A 115 -5.26 17.63 -1.59
C ASN A 115 -5.33 17.39 -3.12
N SER A 116 -4.36 16.68 -3.68
CA SER A 116 -4.27 16.43 -5.13
C SER A 116 -5.06 15.22 -5.60
N PHE A 117 -5.17 14.16 -4.78
CA PHE A 117 -5.66 12.86 -5.22
C PHE A 117 -7.01 12.47 -4.63
N ASP A 118 -7.87 11.91 -5.46
CA ASP A 118 -9.20 11.40 -5.07
C ASP A 118 -9.13 10.08 -4.32
N ALA A 119 -7.99 9.38 -4.37
CA ALA A 119 -7.66 8.20 -3.56
C ALA A 119 -6.15 7.97 -3.55
N VAL A 120 -5.63 7.38 -2.45
CA VAL A 120 -4.22 7.01 -2.32
C VAL A 120 -4.12 5.52 -1.99
N PHE A 121 -3.26 4.82 -2.71
CA PHE A 121 -3.05 3.39 -2.57
C PHE A 121 -1.57 3.07 -2.37
N HIS A 122 -1.28 2.24 -1.39
CA HIS A 122 0.07 1.70 -1.15
C HIS A 122 -0.01 0.20 -0.88
N PHE A 123 0.85 -0.57 -1.54
CA PHE A 123 0.92 -2.02 -1.37
C PHE A 123 2.36 -2.52 -1.40
N GLY A 124 2.87 -2.89 -0.26
CA GLY A 124 4.22 -3.43 -0.06
C GLY A 124 5.31 -2.36 -0.03
N GLY A 125 6.21 -2.47 0.93
CA GLY A 125 7.40 -1.64 1.04
C GLY A 125 7.37 -0.56 2.12
N ILE A 126 6.22 -0.30 2.79
CA ILE A 126 6.19 0.71 3.86
C ILE A 126 7.04 0.29 5.07
N ASN A 127 7.15 -1.02 5.31
CA ASN A 127 8.02 -1.57 6.36
C ASN A 127 9.52 -1.26 6.12
N MET A 128 9.88 -0.83 4.90
CA MET A 128 11.24 -0.46 4.50
C MET A 128 11.43 1.05 4.34
N PHE A 129 10.41 1.86 4.60
CA PHE A 129 10.55 3.31 4.57
C PHE A 129 11.50 3.77 5.68
N GLY A 130 12.39 4.71 5.37
CA GLY A 130 13.31 5.29 6.35
C GLY A 130 12.59 6.00 7.50
N ASN A 131 11.38 6.51 7.24
CA ASN A 131 10.48 7.10 8.21
C ASN A 131 9.03 6.76 7.85
N VAL A 132 8.49 5.71 8.49
CA VAL A 132 7.13 5.21 8.23
C VAL A 132 6.08 6.27 8.52
N ARG A 133 6.20 6.99 9.66
CA ARG A 133 5.29 8.07 10.03
C ARG A 133 5.22 9.13 8.93
N GLN A 134 6.35 9.62 8.48
CA GLN A 134 6.41 10.65 7.44
C GLN A 134 5.81 10.15 6.12
N GLY A 135 6.05 8.88 5.74
CA GLY A 135 5.43 8.30 4.55
C GLY A 135 3.91 8.26 4.65
N ILE A 136 3.35 7.91 5.82
CA ILE A 136 1.90 7.92 6.04
C ILE A 136 1.36 9.36 6.03
N GLU A 137 2.03 10.29 6.70
CA GLU A 137 1.66 11.72 6.72
C GLU A 137 1.65 12.31 5.31
N GLU A 138 2.62 11.98 4.46
CA GLU A 138 2.66 12.39 3.06
C GLU A 138 1.48 11.83 2.24
N MET A 139 1.16 10.54 2.41
CA MET A 139 -0.01 9.94 1.75
C MET A 139 -1.31 10.62 2.18
N VAL A 140 -1.45 10.96 3.46
CA VAL A 140 -2.60 11.72 3.98
C VAL A 140 -2.59 13.16 3.47
N ARG A 141 -1.44 13.82 3.43
CA ARG A 141 -1.31 15.21 2.96
C ARG A 141 -1.81 15.37 1.52
N VAL A 142 -1.36 14.48 0.63
CA VAL A 142 -1.68 14.58 -0.80
C VAL A 142 -3.08 14.06 -1.14
N ALA A 143 -3.73 13.30 -0.27
CA ALA A 143 -5.12 12.91 -0.43
C ALA A 143 -6.03 14.12 -0.27
N LYS A 144 -7.11 14.20 -1.04
CA LYS A 144 -8.17 15.22 -0.86
C LYS A 144 -8.93 14.98 0.44
N PRO A 145 -9.61 15.98 0.99
CA PRO A 145 -10.54 15.79 2.11
C PRO A 145 -11.52 14.65 1.82
N ASP A 146 -11.74 13.78 2.77
CA ASP A 146 -12.58 12.57 2.69
C ASP A 146 -12.13 11.52 1.64
N ALA A 147 -10.97 11.70 1.01
CA ALA A 147 -10.45 10.70 0.09
C ALA A 147 -10.00 9.42 0.83
N PRO A 148 -10.28 8.23 0.28
CA PRO A 148 -9.84 6.97 0.86
C PRO A 148 -8.34 6.77 0.67
N VAL A 149 -7.73 6.20 1.72
CA VAL A 149 -6.32 5.80 1.74
C VAL A 149 -6.23 4.33 2.15
N ILE A 150 -5.52 3.53 1.38
CA ILE A 150 -5.19 2.14 1.73
C ILE A 150 -3.69 1.98 1.81
N ILE A 151 -3.24 1.39 2.91
CA ILE A 151 -1.85 1.01 3.15
C ILE A 151 -1.82 -0.46 3.53
N SER A 152 -1.09 -1.28 2.78
CA SER A 152 -0.95 -2.71 3.05
C SER A 152 0.50 -3.14 2.91
N ASP A 153 0.96 -3.97 3.85
CA ASP A 153 2.31 -4.56 3.78
C ASP A 153 2.37 -5.89 4.55
N GLU A 154 3.53 -6.57 4.46
CA GLU A 154 3.77 -7.80 5.19
C GLU A 154 3.68 -7.58 6.70
N GLY A 155 3.03 -8.54 7.35
CA GLY A 155 2.89 -8.59 8.80
C GLY A 155 1.84 -9.62 9.19
N MET A 156 2.12 -10.44 10.20
CA MET A 156 1.19 -11.46 10.65
C MET A 156 0.30 -10.95 11.79
N SER A 157 -0.98 -11.39 11.77
CA SER A 157 -1.86 -11.22 12.91
C SER A 157 -1.30 -11.92 14.17
N GLU A 158 -1.65 -11.45 15.34
CA GLU A 158 -1.25 -12.08 16.61
C GLU A 158 -1.73 -13.53 16.70
N ARG A 159 -2.91 -13.84 16.16
CA ARG A 159 -3.42 -15.20 16.06
C ARG A 159 -2.49 -16.08 15.22
N ARG A 160 -2.09 -15.60 14.03
CA ARG A 160 -1.20 -16.33 13.11
C ARG A 160 0.18 -16.55 13.69
N ARG A 161 0.77 -15.54 14.34
CA ARG A 161 2.09 -15.61 14.99
C ARG A 161 2.19 -16.74 16.02
N LYS A 162 1.11 -17.02 16.77
CA LYS A 162 1.08 -18.06 17.80
C LYS A 162 1.08 -19.48 17.24
N THR A 163 0.76 -19.67 15.95
CA THR A 163 0.79 -20.99 15.31
C THR A 163 2.21 -21.44 14.99
N TRP A 164 2.43 -22.77 14.92
CA TRP A 164 3.73 -23.31 14.50
C TRP A 164 4.09 -22.90 13.08
N ILE A 165 3.10 -22.84 12.16
CA ILE A 165 3.29 -22.36 10.78
C ILE A 165 3.69 -20.88 10.80
N GLY A 166 3.05 -20.05 11.61
CA GLY A 166 3.38 -18.62 11.72
C GLY A 166 4.82 -18.42 12.19
N ARG A 167 5.27 -19.19 13.18
CA ARG A 167 6.68 -19.13 13.64
C ARG A 167 7.65 -19.45 12.52
N ARG A 168 7.41 -20.56 11.79
CA ARG A 168 8.27 -20.94 10.63
C ARG A 168 8.26 -19.88 9.54
N LEU A 169 7.11 -19.28 9.23
CA LEU A 169 7.03 -18.20 8.24
C LEU A 169 7.80 -16.95 8.68
N GLY A 170 7.77 -16.61 9.97
CA GLY A 170 8.56 -15.51 10.53
C GLY A 170 10.07 -15.77 10.45
N GLU A 171 10.52 -17.01 10.66
CA GLU A 171 11.91 -17.41 10.49
C GLU A 171 12.39 -17.31 9.04
N MET A 172 11.51 -17.68 8.08
CA MET A 172 11.82 -17.63 6.64
C MET A 172 11.83 -16.22 6.06
N ASN A 173 10.95 -15.36 6.56
CA ASN A 173 10.87 -13.94 6.14
C ASN A 173 10.52 -13.06 7.35
N THR A 174 11.49 -12.29 7.80
CA THR A 174 11.36 -11.42 8.98
C THR A 174 10.33 -10.29 8.78
N LEU A 175 10.01 -9.90 7.54
CA LEU A 175 8.93 -8.93 7.26
C LEU A 175 7.57 -9.43 7.75
N ASN A 176 7.35 -10.76 7.77
CA ASN A 176 6.15 -11.33 8.38
C ASN A 176 6.03 -11.02 9.89
N LEU A 177 7.12 -10.62 10.54
CA LEU A 177 7.11 -10.21 11.95
C LEU A 177 6.83 -8.73 12.17
N CYS A 178 6.72 -7.95 11.10
CA CYS A 178 6.30 -6.55 11.20
C CYS A 178 4.90 -6.45 11.77
N ARG A 179 4.64 -5.34 12.46
CA ARG A 179 3.32 -5.02 13.01
C ARG A 179 2.72 -3.86 12.25
N PRO A 180 1.37 -3.79 12.15
CA PRO A 180 0.75 -2.58 11.61
C PRO A 180 1.25 -1.33 12.33
N PRO A 181 1.65 -0.27 11.62
CA PRO A 181 2.28 0.92 12.18
C PRO A 181 1.26 1.87 12.82
N PHE A 182 0.53 1.41 13.84
CA PHE A 182 -0.51 2.21 14.50
C PHE A 182 0.03 3.48 15.15
N ALA A 183 1.25 3.43 15.68
CA ALA A 183 1.90 4.60 16.31
C ALA A 183 2.26 5.70 15.31
N ASP A 184 2.32 5.34 14.02
CA ASP A 184 2.74 6.23 12.95
C ASP A 184 1.56 6.86 12.20
N ILE A 185 0.32 6.45 12.51
CA ILE A 185 -0.89 7.02 11.89
C ILE A 185 -1.15 8.41 12.48
N PRO A 186 -1.36 9.43 11.63
CA PRO A 186 -1.73 10.77 12.09
C PRO A 186 -3.22 10.82 12.45
N TRP A 187 -3.58 10.27 13.62
CA TRP A 187 -4.95 10.04 14.05
C TRP A 187 -5.84 11.29 14.01
N ASP A 188 -5.28 12.46 14.27
CA ASP A 188 -6.00 13.75 14.22
C ASP A 188 -6.39 14.18 12.80
N HIS A 189 -5.82 13.52 11.79
CA HIS A 189 -6.02 13.83 10.37
C HIS A 189 -6.73 12.72 9.59
N VAL A 190 -7.21 11.67 10.28
CA VAL A 190 -7.86 10.53 9.62
C VAL A 190 -9.14 10.13 10.37
N HIS A 191 -10.08 9.56 9.62
CA HIS A 191 -11.31 8.98 10.19
C HIS A 191 -11.71 7.70 9.45
N ALA A 192 -12.77 7.03 9.89
CA ALA A 192 -13.28 5.77 9.33
C ALA A 192 -12.18 4.71 9.21
N PHE A 193 -11.30 4.62 10.23
CA PHE A 193 -10.21 3.67 10.24
C PHE A 193 -10.71 2.22 10.40
N GLU A 194 -10.16 1.33 9.58
CA GLU A 194 -10.39 -0.12 9.66
C GLU A 194 -9.07 -0.87 9.47
N LEU A 195 -8.90 -1.96 10.23
CA LEU A 195 -7.84 -2.94 10.03
C LEU A 195 -8.42 -4.20 9.41
N HIS A 196 -7.90 -4.60 8.27
CA HIS A 196 -8.22 -5.88 7.65
C HIS A 196 -6.96 -6.74 7.54
N TRP A 197 -7.15 -8.05 7.34
CA TRP A 197 -6.09 -9.00 7.09
C TRP A 197 -6.26 -9.65 5.74
N ALA A 198 -5.18 -9.76 4.99
CA ALA A 198 -5.14 -10.39 3.69
C ALA A 198 -4.13 -11.54 3.67
N TRP A 199 -4.09 -12.32 2.58
CA TRP A 199 -3.16 -13.45 2.39
C TRP A 199 -3.10 -14.39 3.60
N ARG A 200 -4.26 -14.84 4.10
CA ARG A 200 -4.35 -15.70 5.31
C ARG A 200 -3.66 -15.08 6.52
N GLU A 201 -3.85 -13.80 6.72
CA GLU A 201 -3.29 -13.02 7.85
C GLU A 201 -1.77 -12.82 7.80
N LEU A 202 -1.19 -12.80 6.59
CA LEU A 202 0.23 -12.50 6.36
C LEU A 202 0.46 -11.05 5.89
N PHE A 203 -0.62 -10.32 5.60
CA PHE A 203 -0.59 -8.91 5.25
C PHE A 203 -1.63 -8.16 6.06
N TYR A 204 -1.22 -7.07 6.68
CA TYR A 204 -2.17 -6.12 7.24
C TYR A 204 -2.65 -5.15 6.14
N VAL A 205 -3.85 -4.66 6.32
CA VAL A 205 -4.45 -3.64 5.45
C VAL A 205 -5.06 -2.57 6.33
N LEU A 206 -4.51 -1.39 6.29
CA LEU A 206 -5.04 -0.20 6.93
C LEU A 206 -5.89 0.54 5.90
N SER A 207 -7.15 0.76 6.22
CA SER A 207 -8.08 1.53 5.43
C SER A 207 -8.60 2.69 6.26
N PHE A 208 -8.53 3.91 5.74
CA PHE A 208 -9.05 5.11 6.41
C PHE A 208 -9.34 6.21 5.39
N ARG A 209 -9.94 7.28 5.85
CA ARG A 209 -10.18 8.49 5.04
C ARG A 209 -9.45 9.67 5.65
N LYS A 210 -8.99 10.60 4.80
CA LYS A 210 -8.46 11.87 5.25
C LYS A 210 -9.55 12.68 5.92
N GLY A 211 -9.27 13.22 7.10
CA GLY A 211 -10.16 14.14 7.81
C GLY A 211 -10.33 15.47 7.08
N ASN A 212 -11.48 16.09 7.26
CA ASN A 212 -11.79 17.40 6.67
C ASN A 212 -11.23 18.57 7.50
N ASP A 213 -11.01 18.36 8.81
CA ASP A 213 -10.49 19.35 9.76
C ASP A 213 -9.70 18.64 10.86
N PRO A 214 -8.48 19.09 11.22
CA PRO A 214 -7.70 18.54 12.31
C PRO A 214 -8.38 18.63 13.70
N LYS A 215 -9.47 19.37 13.84
CA LYS A 215 -10.24 19.51 15.09
C LYS A 215 -11.47 18.59 15.19
N ALA A 216 -11.76 17.77 14.17
CA ALA A 216 -12.98 16.95 14.12
C ALA A 216 -12.81 15.50 14.63
N SER A 217 -11.74 15.17 15.35
CA SER A 217 -11.55 13.84 15.94
C SER A 217 -12.43 13.66 17.19
N VAL A 218 -13.56 13.00 17.04
CA VAL A 218 -14.38 12.53 18.16
C VAL A 218 -13.98 11.08 18.48
N GLY A 219 -13.29 10.90 19.60
CA GLY A 219 -12.90 9.60 20.18
C GLY A 219 -11.42 9.34 20.12
N THR A 220 -10.83 8.95 21.25
CA THR A 220 -9.41 8.58 21.27
C THR A 220 -9.16 7.29 20.47
N PRO A 221 -8.25 7.30 19.51
CA PRO A 221 -8.02 6.19 18.58
C PRO A 221 -7.64 4.88 19.25
N GLN A 222 -7.03 4.94 20.43
CA GLN A 222 -6.64 3.77 21.22
C GLN A 222 -7.82 2.91 21.68
N GLU A 223 -8.97 3.52 21.98
CA GLU A 223 -10.18 2.78 22.39
C GLU A 223 -10.84 2.08 21.20
N GLU A 224 -10.82 2.68 20.02
CA GLU A 224 -11.40 2.09 18.82
C GLU A 224 -10.57 0.93 18.28
N VAL A 225 -9.24 1.05 18.30
CA VAL A 225 -8.30 -0.04 17.96
C VAL A 225 -8.45 -1.20 18.96
N HIS A 226 -8.55 -0.94 20.27
CA HIS A 226 -8.75 -1.98 21.29
C HIS A 226 -10.09 -2.71 21.14
N ARG A 227 -11.14 -2.01 20.73
CA ARG A 227 -12.48 -2.60 20.56
C ARG A 227 -12.54 -3.53 19.35
N ARG A 228 -11.82 -3.24 18.27
CA ARG A 228 -11.83 -4.01 17.00
C ARG A 228 -10.79 -5.14 16.92
N ILE A 229 -9.74 -5.12 17.76
CA ILE A 229 -8.77 -6.23 17.87
C ILE A 229 -9.34 -7.41 18.70
N LYS A 230 -10.37 -7.18 19.51
CA LYS A 230 -11.02 -8.21 20.36
C LYS A 230 -12.13 -8.99 19.67
N THR A 231 -12.54 -8.64 18.45
CA THR A 231 -13.48 -9.38 17.61
C THR A 231 -12.77 -10.04 16.45
#